data_605e574f1f732c0e3c86994a91caf129
#
_entry.id   605e574f1f732c0e3c86994a91caf129
#
_cell.length_a   1.000
_cell.length_b   1.000
_cell.length_c   1.000
_cell.angle_alpha   90.00
_cell.angle_beta   90.00
_cell.angle_gamma   90.00
#
_symmetry.space_group_name_H-M   'P 1'
#
loop_
_entity.id
_entity.type
_entity.pdbx_description
1 polymer ?
#
loop_
_entity_poly.entity_id
_entity_poly.type
_entity_poly.pdbx_seq_one_letter_code
_entity_poly.pdbx_strand_id
1 'polypeptide(L)'
;MKLKKYATLALSAILALTALTGCGNQADNGDSKKTSGSSKITAKVIEIDLTDEEYAFGVDKEQEDLLKEVNDFIAEIKEDGTLDEICNNYFGDGTPQAVTSGTLDNSKDQLVVATNAAFEPFEYTQGDSYYGIDMEIASRLADKLGKELVIQNMDFDAVCLSVGQQKCDIAMAGLTIKEDRKEYVNFSNPYYSASQRLIVTSDNTDFDSCTDAASIEEILKAEDSSVKVGVQTGTTGQFYCCLLYTSDAADD
;
A
#
# COMPACT_ATOMS: atom_id res chain seq x y z
N MET A 1 -3.37 -17.04 -24.18
CA MET A 1 -1.99 -16.83 -23.73
C MET A 1 -1.98 -17.18 -22.24
N LYS A 2 -1.13 -18.08 -21.79
CA LYS A 2 -1.18 -18.58 -20.40
C LYS A 2 -0.53 -17.54 -19.49
N LEU A 3 -1.31 -16.91 -18.59
CA LEU A 3 -0.76 -16.11 -17.49
C LEU A 3 0.19 -17.01 -16.68
N LYS A 4 1.45 -16.63 -16.62
CA LYS A 4 2.40 -17.24 -15.68
C LYS A 4 2.00 -16.77 -14.29
N LYS A 5 1.59 -17.71 -13.44
CA LYS A 5 1.40 -17.47 -12.01
C LYS A 5 2.76 -17.10 -11.42
N TYR A 6 2.94 -15.84 -11.06
CA TYR A 6 4.11 -15.44 -10.29
C TYR A 6 3.98 -16.05 -8.90
N ALA A 7 4.99 -16.84 -8.53
CA ALA A 7 5.08 -17.38 -7.19
C ALA A 7 5.26 -16.20 -6.22
N THR A 8 4.36 -16.08 -5.27
CA THR A 8 4.39 -15.07 -4.22
C THR A 8 5.66 -15.28 -3.39
N LEU A 9 6.69 -14.45 -3.60
CA LEU A 9 7.81 -14.36 -2.67
C LEU A 9 7.36 -13.48 -1.51
N ALA A 10 7.32 -14.06 -0.32
CA ALA A 10 7.06 -13.36 0.91
C ALA A 10 8.10 -12.25 1.12
N LEU A 11 7.67 -10.99 1.02
CA LEU A 11 8.50 -9.85 1.31
C LEU A 11 8.58 -9.71 2.85
N SER A 12 9.74 -10.09 3.41
CA SER A 12 10.04 -9.85 4.81
C SER A 12 10.24 -8.34 5.01
N ALA A 13 9.21 -7.64 5.48
CA ALA A 13 9.33 -6.26 5.90
C ALA A 13 10.28 -6.17 7.10
N ILE A 14 11.53 -5.76 6.86
CA ILE A 14 12.49 -5.45 7.92
C ILE A 14 12.16 -4.03 8.42
N LEU A 15 11.37 -3.94 9.47
CA LEU A 15 11.22 -2.69 10.22
C LEU A 15 12.54 -2.39 10.94
N ALA A 16 13.34 -1.48 10.40
CA ALA A 16 14.48 -0.92 11.10
C ALA A 16 14.00 0.08 12.15
N LEU A 17 13.83 -0.36 13.39
CA LEU A 17 13.69 0.54 14.54
C LEU A 17 15.03 1.19 14.83
N THR A 18 15.21 2.45 14.46
CA THR A 18 16.33 3.28 14.92
C THR A 18 16.12 3.62 16.40
N ALA A 19 16.98 3.05 17.25
CA ALA A 19 17.06 3.40 18.66
C ALA A 19 17.62 4.82 18.83
N LEU A 20 16.82 5.73 19.37
CA LEU A 20 17.28 7.03 19.88
C LEU A 20 18.11 6.79 21.15
N THR A 21 19.43 6.92 21.02
CA THR A 21 20.34 7.01 22.18
C THR A 21 20.40 8.46 22.63
N GLY A 22 19.65 8.78 23.68
CA GLY A 22 19.84 10.01 24.44
C GLY A 22 21.04 9.87 25.39
N CYS A 23 22.10 10.64 25.19
CA CYS A 23 23.18 10.82 26.14
C CYS A 23 22.72 11.70 27.29
N GLY A 24 22.82 11.19 28.52
CA GLY A 24 22.76 11.97 29.76
C GLY A 24 23.65 11.33 30.78
N ASN A 25 24.75 12.04 31.17
CA ASN A 25 25.74 11.66 32.13
C ASN A 25 25.21 11.81 33.57
N GLN A 26 25.36 10.85 34.48
CA GLN A 26 26.13 10.95 35.71
C GLN A 26 25.93 9.73 36.62
N ALA A 27 27.03 9.39 37.31
CA ALA A 27 27.26 8.24 38.12
C ALA A 27 26.44 8.18 39.42
N ASP A 28 26.06 7.00 39.93
CA ASP A 28 26.72 6.34 41.07
C ASP A 28 26.00 5.01 41.46
N ASN A 29 26.80 4.02 41.81
CA ASN A 29 26.65 2.80 42.58
C ASN A 29 25.26 2.21 42.94
N GLY A 30 25.07 0.93 42.55
CA GLY A 30 24.11 0.05 43.21
C GLY A 30 23.76 -1.20 42.37
N ASP A 31 24.48 -2.28 42.68
CA ASP A 31 24.28 -3.65 42.20
C ASP A 31 22.78 -4.08 42.16
N SER A 32 22.25 -4.33 40.98
CA SER A 32 21.10 -5.21 40.78
C SER A 32 21.03 -5.64 39.32
N LYS A 33 21.55 -6.80 39.05
CA LYS A 33 21.47 -7.54 37.79
C LYS A 33 20.01 -7.87 37.47
N LYS A 34 19.34 -7.00 36.70
CA LYS A 34 18.15 -7.33 35.92
C LYS A 34 18.51 -7.33 34.44
N THR A 35 18.86 -8.49 33.93
CA THR A 35 18.86 -8.79 32.52
C THR A 35 17.42 -8.68 32.03
N SER A 36 17.01 -7.48 31.62
CA SER A 36 15.85 -7.28 30.76
C SER A 36 16.28 -7.75 29.38
N GLY A 37 16.08 -9.01 29.09
CA GLY A 37 16.11 -9.52 27.74
C GLY A 37 14.94 -8.89 27.01
N SER A 38 15.19 -7.84 26.25
CA SER A 38 14.29 -7.39 25.21
C SER A 38 14.22 -8.52 24.18
N SER A 39 13.26 -9.42 24.33
CA SER A 39 12.94 -10.38 23.27
C SER A 39 12.53 -9.55 22.05
N LYS A 40 13.31 -9.62 20.98
CA LYS A 40 12.97 -8.98 19.70
C LYS A 40 11.69 -9.66 19.22
N ILE A 41 10.58 -8.93 19.31
CA ILE A 41 9.31 -9.39 18.74
C ILE A 41 9.51 -9.42 17.24
N THR A 42 9.32 -10.58 16.63
CA THR A 42 9.32 -10.79 15.17
C THR A 42 7.90 -11.08 14.72
N ALA A 43 7.60 -10.76 13.47
CA ALA A 43 6.29 -11.02 12.86
C ALA A 43 6.40 -12.10 11.79
N LYS A 44 5.29 -12.81 11.53
CA LYS A 44 5.11 -13.71 10.39
C LYS A 44 3.83 -13.36 9.64
N VAL A 45 3.84 -13.57 8.33
CA VAL A 45 2.66 -13.48 7.46
C VAL A 45 1.98 -14.85 7.45
N ILE A 46 0.67 -14.86 7.58
CA ILE A 46 -0.13 -16.04 7.28
C ILE A 46 -0.36 -16.08 5.79
N GLU A 47 0.21 -17.06 5.10
CA GLU A 47 0.27 -17.15 3.62
C GLU A 47 -1.07 -17.63 3.02
N ILE A 48 -2.17 -17.04 3.47
CA ILE A 48 -3.53 -17.25 2.98
C ILE A 48 -4.10 -15.91 2.55
N ASP A 49 -4.57 -15.83 1.32
CA ASP A 49 -5.22 -14.64 0.78
C ASP A 49 -6.64 -14.51 1.37
N LEU A 50 -6.93 -13.38 2.00
CA LEU A 50 -8.22 -13.08 2.62
C LEU A 50 -9.17 -12.39 1.64
N THR A 51 -8.62 -11.72 0.63
CA THR A 51 -9.39 -10.99 -0.39
C THR A 51 -8.82 -11.26 -1.78
N ASP A 52 -9.60 -10.91 -2.80
CA ASP A 52 -9.16 -10.85 -4.20
C ASP A 52 -9.35 -9.40 -4.66
N GLU A 53 -8.27 -8.71 -4.91
CA GLU A 53 -8.24 -7.27 -5.18
C GLU A 53 -7.53 -6.95 -6.49
N GLU A 54 -8.03 -5.92 -7.18
CA GLU A 54 -7.38 -5.33 -8.34
C GLU A 54 -7.00 -3.89 -8.04
N TYR A 55 -5.72 -3.54 -8.21
CA TYR A 55 -5.24 -2.16 -8.09
C TYR A 55 -5.35 -1.45 -9.43
N ALA A 56 -5.90 -0.24 -9.39
CA ALA A 56 -6.05 0.65 -10.53
C ALA A 56 -5.86 2.11 -10.10
N PHE A 57 -5.63 3.00 -11.06
CA PHE A 57 -5.49 4.43 -10.79
C PHE A 57 -6.85 5.12 -10.85
N GLY A 58 -7.08 6.06 -9.94
CA GLY A 58 -8.30 6.84 -9.90
C GLY A 58 -8.11 8.17 -10.62
N VAL A 59 -8.82 8.40 -11.73
CA VAL A 59 -8.71 9.63 -12.54
C VAL A 59 -9.93 10.52 -12.27
N ASP A 60 -9.74 11.85 -12.31
CA ASP A 60 -10.81 12.83 -12.21
C ASP A 60 -11.91 12.53 -13.24
N LYS A 61 -13.16 12.53 -12.79
CA LYS A 61 -14.32 12.20 -13.63
C LYS A 61 -14.54 13.16 -14.79
N GLU A 62 -14.04 14.37 -14.70
CA GLU A 62 -14.12 15.37 -15.76
C GLU A 62 -12.96 15.27 -16.76
N GLN A 63 -11.98 14.38 -16.51
CA GLN A 63 -10.80 14.17 -17.36
C GLN A 63 -10.87 12.82 -18.11
N GLU A 64 -11.91 12.61 -18.92
CA GLU A 64 -12.08 11.37 -19.69
C GLU A 64 -10.93 11.11 -20.67
N ASP A 65 -10.36 12.16 -21.26
CA ASP A 65 -9.21 12.04 -22.15
C ASP A 65 -7.97 11.54 -21.37
N LEU A 66 -7.73 12.04 -20.17
CA LEU A 66 -6.65 11.55 -19.31
C LEU A 66 -6.86 10.08 -18.93
N LEU A 67 -8.10 9.68 -18.59
CA LEU A 67 -8.42 8.28 -18.31
C LEU A 67 -8.10 7.38 -19.50
N LYS A 68 -8.42 7.83 -20.70
CA LYS A 68 -8.07 7.09 -21.92
C LYS A 68 -6.57 6.96 -22.09
N GLU A 69 -5.81 8.04 -21.94
CA GLU A 69 -4.34 8.04 -22.03
C GLU A 69 -3.69 7.14 -20.98
N VAL A 70 -4.19 7.15 -19.74
CA VAL A 70 -3.77 6.25 -18.66
C VAL A 70 -4.03 4.78 -19.04
N ASN A 71 -5.20 4.46 -19.59
CA ASN A 71 -5.53 3.10 -20.02
C ASN A 71 -4.65 2.62 -21.17
N ASP A 72 -4.43 3.48 -22.16
CA ASP A 72 -3.55 3.19 -23.30
C ASP A 72 -2.10 2.97 -22.80
N PHE A 73 -1.64 3.77 -21.83
CA PHE A 73 -0.33 3.62 -21.21
C PHE A 73 -0.20 2.33 -20.40
N ILE A 74 -1.21 1.97 -19.59
CA ILE A 74 -1.20 0.70 -18.86
C ILE A 74 -1.13 -0.50 -19.83
N ALA A 75 -1.86 -0.43 -20.95
CA ALA A 75 -1.81 -1.47 -21.96
C ALA A 75 -0.41 -1.59 -22.59
N GLU A 76 0.22 -0.46 -22.93
CA GLU A 76 1.56 -0.38 -23.49
C GLU A 76 2.62 -0.98 -22.56
N ILE A 77 2.68 -0.51 -21.29
CA ILE A 77 3.69 -1.00 -20.34
C ILE A 77 3.51 -2.47 -19.95
N LYS A 78 2.29 -3.02 -20.11
CA LYS A 78 2.03 -4.46 -19.97
C LYS A 78 2.49 -5.26 -21.20
N GLU A 79 2.32 -4.70 -22.40
CA GLU A 79 2.65 -5.39 -23.63
C GLU A 79 4.16 -5.41 -23.88
N ASP A 80 4.87 -4.32 -23.61
CA ASP A 80 6.31 -4.17 -23.86
C ASP A 80 7.20 -4.69 -22.72
N GLY A 81 6.60 -5.09 -21.58
CA GLY A 81 7.29 -5.64 -20.41
C GLY A 81 7.82 -4.58 -19.43
N THR A 82 7.54 -3.29 -19.65
CA THR A 82 7.95 -2.20 -18.76
C THR A 82 7.34 -2.37 -17.36
N LEU A 83 6.08 -2.80 -17.25
CA LEU A 83 5.45 -3.05 -15.95
C LEU A 83 6.16 -4.20 -15.19
N ASP A 84 6.53 -5.28 -15.90
CA ASP A 84 7.28 -6.39 -15.30
C ASP A 84 8.67 -5.93 -14.83
N GLU A 85 9.34 -5.05 -15.58
CA GLU A 85 10.62 -4.45 -15.18
C GLU A 85 10.46 -3.61 -13.92
N ILE A 86 9.46 -2.71 -13.85
CA ILE A 86 9.17 -1.90 -12.67
C ILE A 86 8.88 -2.81 -11.46
N CYS A 87 8.00 -3.80 -11.60
CA CYS A 87 7.70 -4.74 -10.52
C CYS A 87 8.96 -5.50 -10.06
N ASN A 88 9.85 -5.89 -10.98
CA ASN A 88 11.09 -6.56 -10.64
C ASN A 88 12.06 -5.67 -9.84
N ASN A 89 12.00 -4.35 -9.98
CA ASN A 89 12.80 -3.43 -9.17
C ASN A 89 12.46 -3.52 -7.68
N TYR A 90 11.25 -3.96 -7.33
CA TYR A 90 10.75 -4.00 -5.95
C TYR A 90 10.52 -5.41 -5.40
N PHE A 91 10.12 -6.35 -6.26
CA PHE A 91 9.85 -7.74 -5.86
C PHE A 91 10.95 -8.72 -6.27
N GLY A 92 11.92 -8.29 -7.06
CA GLY A 92 12.98 -9.13 -7.61
C GLY A 92 14.38 -8.58 -7.35
N ASP A 93 15.27 -8.79 -8.32
CA ASP A 93 16.70 -8.43 -8.23
C ASP A 93 17.01 -7.07 -8.87
N GLY A 94 16.01 -6.31 -9.29
CA GLY A 94 16.18 -4.99 -9.88
C GLY A 94 16.60 -3.94 -8.87
N THR A 95 16.67 -2.69 -9.31
CA THR A 95 17.06 -1.56 -8.44
C THR A 95 15.95 -0.51 -8.48
N PRO A 96 15.29 -0.23 -7.34
CA PRO A 96 14.30 0.84 -7.23
C PRO A 96 14.82 2.18 -7.74
N GLN A 97 14.01 2.90 -8.50
CA GLN A 97 14.36 4.18 -9.08
C GLN A 97 13.79 5.33 -8.23
N ALA A 98 14.63 6.31 -7.95
CA ALA A 98 14.19 7.51 -7.25
C ALA A 98 13.35 8.39 -8.17
N VAL A 99 12.19 8.82 -7.70
CA VAL A 99 11.29 9.74 -8.39
C VAL A 99 11.28 11.08 -7.65
N THR A 100 11.44 12.16 -8.41
CA THR A 100 11.39 13.52 -7.87
C THR A 100 10.07 14.19 -8.23
N SER A 101 9.55 14.98 -7.30
CA SER A 101 8.34 15.79 -7.51
C SER A 101 8.71 17.23 -7.82
N GLY A 102 8.08 17.80 -8.83
CA GLY A 102 8.06 19.25 -9.04
C GLY A 102 7.29 19.97 -7.92
N THR A 103 7.29 21.29 -7.99
CA THR A 103 6.45 22.14 -7.13
C THR A 103 5.16 22.46 -7.86
N LEU A 104 4.02 22.37 -7.18
CA LEU A 104 2.72 22.71 -7.76
C LEU A 104 2.71 24.17 -8.24
N ASP A 105 2.42 24.36 -9.51
CA ASP A 105 2.34 25.66 -10.18
C ASP A 105 1.25 25.60 -11.27
N ASN A 106 0.11 26.18 -10.97
CA ASN A 106 -1.07 26.18 -11.86
C ASN A 106 -0.83 26.89 -13.21
N SER A 107 0.30 27.55 -13.41
CA SER A 107 0.68 28.14 -14.69
C SER A 107 1.45 27.20 -15.62
N LYS A 108 1.82 26.02 -15.12
CA LYS A 108 2.56 25.00 -15.85
C LYS A 108 1.67 23.82 -16.26
N ASP A 109 2.10 23.12 -17.29
CA ASP A 109 1.50 21.85 -17.68
C ASP A 109 2.07 20.73 -16.78
N GLN A 110 1.31 20.34 -15.78
CA GLN A 110 1.71 19.38 -14.75
C GLN A 110 0.73 18.21 -14.69
N LEU A 111 1.25 17.03 -14.34
CA LEU A 111 0.45 15.90 -13.89
C LEU A 111 0.50 15.87 -12.35
N VAL A 112 -0.60 16.19 -11.70
CA VAL A 112 -0.68 16.25 -10.24
C VAL A 112 -1.23 14.93 -9.71
N VAL A 113 -0.37 14.17 -9.04
CA VAL A 113 -0.64 12.84 -8.50
C VAL A 113 -0.92 12.91 -7.01
N ALA A 114 -2.09 12.44 -6.58
CA ALA A 114 -2.41 12.21 -5.17
C ALA A 114 -1.91 10.82 -4.75
N THR A 115 -1.21 10.74 -3.62
CA THR A 115 -0.68 9.48 -3.08
C THR A 115 -0.62 9.49 -1.55
N ASN A 116 -0.42 8.31 -0.96
CA ASN A 116 -0.05 8.17 0.46
C ASN A 116 1.28 7.42 0.56
N ALA A 117 2.40 8.16 0.48
CA ALA A 117 3.74 7.61 0.34
C ALA A 117 4.28 6.99 1.65
N ALA A 118 3.53 6.02 2.18
CA ALA A 118 3.84 5.21 3.36
C ALA A 118 3.53 3.71 3.13
N PHE A 119 3.35 3.29 1.87
CA PHE A 119 2.97 1.93 1.50
C PHE A 119 4.00 1.27 0.56
N GLU A 120 5.12 0.84 1.12
CA GLU A 120 6.13 0.06 0.39
C GLU A 120 5.58 -1.34 0.02
N PRO A 121 5.76 -1.80 -1.23
CA PRO A 121 6.63 -1.28 -2.28
C PRO A 121 5.92 -0.43 -3.36
N PHE A 122 4.68 0.00 -3.16
CA PHE A 122 3.92 0.75 -4.19
C PHE A 122 4.24 2.25 -4.18
N GLU A 123 4.21 2.88 -3.00
CA GLU A 123 4.54 4.29 -2.84
C GLU A 123 5.13 4.55 -1.45
N TYR A 124 6.33 5.08 -1.41
CA TYR A 124 6.99 5.43 -0.15
C TYR A 124 8.05 6.51 -0.36
N THR A 125 8.54 7.09 0.74
CA THR A 125 9.61 8.08 0.71
C THR A 125 10.90 7.52 1.28
N GLN A 126 12.02 7.88 0.66
CA GLN A 126 13.36 7.65 1.22
C GLN A 126 14.19 8.93 1.03
N GLY A 127 14.51 9.60 2.14
CA GLY A 127 15.06 10.95 2.08
C GLY A 127 14.07 11.92 1.47
N ASP A 128 14.53 12.68 0.48
CA ASP A 128 13.71 13.68 -0.23
C ASP A 128 13.08 13.14 -1.54
N SER A 129 13.19 11.84 -1.78
CA SER A 129 12.71 11.21 -3.02
C SER A 129 11.56 10.26 -2.73
N TYR A 130 10.72 10.08 -3.74
CA TYR A 130 9.68 9.06 -3.77
C TYR A 130 10.22 7.80 -4.45
N TYR A 131 9.70 6.65 -4.04
CA TYR A 131 9.99 5.34 -4.58
C TYR A 131 8.71 4.52 -4.63
N GLY A 132 8.71 3.48 -5.42
CA GLY A 132 7.62 2.52 -5.47
C GLY A 132 7.10 2.31 -6.88
N ILE A 133 6.38 1.22 -7.05
CA ILE A 133 5.80 0.82 -8.34
C ILE A 133 4.93 1.93 -8.91
N ASP A 134 4.03 2.47 -8.10
CA ASP A 134 3.12 3.54 -8.51
C ASP A 134 3.88 4.83 -8.84
N MET A 135 4.94 5.13 -8.09
CA MET A 135 5.73 6.33 -8.33
C MET A 135 6.56 6.23 -9.61
N GLU A 136 7.14 5.07 -9.91
CA GLU A 136 7.84 4.85 -11.19
C GLU A 136 6.86 4.90 -12.38
N ILE A 137 5.66 4.32 -12.23
CA ILE A 137 4.60 4.41 -13.25
C ILE A 137 4.19 5.87 -13.44
N ALA A 138 3.99 6.64 -12.35
CA ALA A 138 3.63 8.06 -12.41
C ALA A 138 4.67 8.89 -13.15
N SER A 139 5.96 8.64 -12.89
CA SER A 139 7.06 9.34 -13.59
C SER A 139 7.04 9.06 -15.08
N ARG A 140 6.93 7.80 -15.48
CA ARG A 140 6.88 7.40 -16.89
C ARG A 140 5.61 7.89 -17.61
N LEU A 141 4.48 7.94 -16.89
CA LEU A 141 3.24 8.52 -17.42
C LEU A 141 3.38 10.03 -17.65
N ALA A 142 3.93 10.77 -16.68
CA ALA A 142 4.16 12.20 -16.83
C ALA A 142 5.09 12.51 -18.03
N ASP A 143 6.18 11.75 -18.18
CA ASP A 143 7.09 11.85 -19.33
C ASP A 143 6.37 11.59 -20.66
N LYS A 144 5.52 10.55 -20.72
CA LYS A 144 4.73 10.22 -21.92
C LYS A 144 3.75 11.32 -22.29
N LEU A 145 3.13 11.95 -21.28
CA LEU A 145 2.20 13.08 -21.47
C LEU A 145 2.92 14.40 -21.74
N GLY A 146 4.25 14.45 -21.60
CA GLY A 146 5.04 15.68 -21.72
C GLY A 146 4.80 16.68 -20.60
N LYS A 147 4.36 16.22 -19.41
CA LYS A 147 4.00 17.01 -18.24
C LYS A 147 5.06 16.93 -17.15
N GLU A 148 5.21 17.99 -16.35
CA GLU A 148 6.01 17.94 -15.13
C GLU A 148 5.24 17.16 -14.05
N LEU A 149 5.87 16.12 -13.46
CA LEU A 149 5.26 15.34 -12.38
C LEU A 149 5.25 16.15 -11.08
N VAL A 150 4.07 16.25 -10.46
CA VAL A 150 3.90 16.79 -9.09
C VAL A 150 3.21 15.75 -8.23
N ILE A 151 3.85 15.35 -7.14
CA ILE A 151 3.32 14.37 -6.18
C ILE A 151 2.80 15.10 -4.94
N GLN A 152 1.52 14.93 -4.63
CA GLN A 152 0.86 15.41 -3.43
C GLN A 152 0.68 14.25 -2.47
N ASN A 153 1.56 14.19 -1.45
CA ASN A 153 1.49 13.17 -0.39
C ASN A 153 0.47 13.61 0.68
N MET A 154 -0.46 12.73 1.02
CA MET A 154 -1.56 13.01 1.96
C MET A 154 -2.02 11.74 2.68
N ASP A 155 -2.95 11.87 3.63
CA ASP A 155 -3.58 10.72 4.28
C ASP A 155 -4.36 9.89 3.25
N PHE A 156 -4.34 8.57 3.40
CA PHE A 156 -4.86 7.62 2.41
C PHE A 156 -6.35 7.84 2.08
N ASP A 157 -7.17 8.13 3.10
CA ASP A 157 -8.60 8.39 2.96
C ASP A 157 -8.92 9.70 2.20
N ALA A 158 -7.96 10.61 2.11
CA ALA A 158 -8.10 11.86 1.36
C ALA A 158 -7.70 11.73 -0.12
N VAL A 159 -7.02 10.65 -0.54
CA VAL A 159 -6.43 10.52 -1.88
C VAL A 159 -7.50 10.60 -2.98
N CYS A 160 -8.51 9.73 -2.98
CA CYS A 160 -9.57 9.77 -3.99
C CYS A 160 -10.42 11.05 -3.90
N LEU A 161 -10.67 11.54 -2.67
CA LEU A 161 -11.43 12.77 -2.46
C LEU A 161 -10.71 13.99 -3.06
N SER A 162 -9.39 14.07 -2.98
CA SER A 162 -8.61 15.18 -3.55
C SER A 162 -8.74 15.25 -5.07
N VAL A 163 -8.80 14.09 -5.74
CA VAL A 163 -9.04 14.00 -7.18
C VAL A 163 -10.48 14.39 -7.51
N GLY A 164 -11.48 13.87 -6.78
CA GLY A 164 -12.89 14.25 -6.96
C GLY A 164 -13.18 15.74 -6.68
N GLN A 165 -12.28 16.43 -5.96
CA GLN A 165 -12.32 17.87 -5.74
C GLN A 165 -11.47 18.66 -6.74
N GLN A 166 -10.91 18.01 -7.75
CA GLN A 166 -10.07 18.62 -8.79
C GLN A 166 -8.81 19.32 -8.26
N LYS A 167 -8.31 18.86 -7.11
CA LYS A 167 -7.03 19.31 -6.55
C LYS A 167 -5.84 18.55 -7.09
N CYS A 168 -6.09 17.33 -7.56
CA CYS A 168 -5.16 16.44 -8.22
C CYS A 168 -5.84 15.83 -9.44
N ASP A 169 -5.07 15.45 -10.45
CA ASP A 169 -5.58 14.86 -11.70
C ASP A 169 -5.85 13.36 -11.55
N ILE A 170 -5.00 12.69 -10.78
CA ILE A 170 -4.97 11.22 -10.66
C ILE A 170 -4.54 10.78 -9.27
N ALA A 171 -5.15 9.72 -8.78
CA ALA A 171 -4.82 9.02 -7.54
C ALA A 171 -4.01 7.76 -7.87
N MET A 172 -2.80 7.66 -7.31
CA MET A 172 -1.87 6.53 -7.49
C MET A 172 -1.34 6.15 -6.09
N ALA A 173 -1.92 5.12 -5.47
CA ALA A 173 -1.70 4.78 -4.07
C ALA A 173 -2.08 3.32 -3.75
N GLY A 174 -1.70 2.35 -4.61
CA GLY A 174 -2.10 0.95 -4.44
C GLY A 174 -3.63 0.79 -4.28
N LEU A 175 -4.41 1.50 -5.08
CA LEU A 175 -5.84 1.64 -4.87
C LEU A 175 -6.63 0.45 -5.38
N THR A 176 -7.26 -0.30 -4.49
CA THR A 176 -8.28 -1.31 -4.85
C THR A 176 -9.50 -0.64 -5.48
N ILE A 177 -9.98 -1.20 -6.59
CA ILE A 177 -11.24 -0.79 -7.22
C ILE A 177 -12.40 -1.08 -6.27
N LYS A 178 -13.10 -0.02 -5.80
CA LYS A 178 -14.23 -0.11 -4.86
C LYS A 178 -15.35 0.86 -5.24
N GLU A 179 -16.59 0.50 -4.94
CA GLU A 179 -17.76 1.31 -5.29
C GLU A 179 -17.77 2.67 -4.57
N ASP A 180 -17.40 2.71 -3.29
CA ASP A 180 -17.31 3.94 -2.51
C ASP A 180 -16.30 4.94 -3.09
N ARG A 181 -15.18 4.44 -3.64
CA ARG A 181 -14.17 5.28 -4.30
C ARG A 181 -14.64 5.77 -5.68
N LYS A 182 -15.50 5.01 -6.37
CA LYS A 182 -16.10 5.42 -7.65
C LYS A 182 -17.02 6.64 -7.52
N GLU A 183 -17.40 7.03 -6.31
CA GLU A 183 -18.08 8.30 -6.08
C GLU A 183 -17.20 9.51 -6.44
N TYR A 184 -15.90 9.38 -6.29
CA TYR A 184 -14.93 10.47 -6.47
C TYR A 184 -14.15 10.38 -7.77
N VAL A 185 -13.84 9.17 -8.25
CA VAL A 185 -12.95 8.94 -9.40
C VAL A 185 -13.53 7.95 -10.40
N ASN A 186 -13.05 8.00 -11.63
CA ASN A 186 -13.14 6.91 -12.59
C ASN A 186 -11.87 6.07 -12.53
N PHE A 187 -12.00 4.76 -12.34
CA PHE A 187 -10.85 3.87 -12.31
C PHE A 187 -10.35 3.53 -13.70
N SER A 188 -9.03 3.47 -13.83
CA SER A 188 -8.36 2.90 -14.99
C SER A 188 -8.57 1.39 -15.09
N ASN A 189 -8.08 0.77 -16.15
CA ASN A 189 -7.85 -0.67 -16.18
C ASN A 189 -6.91 -1.07 -15.04
N PRO A 190 -7.10 -2.25 -14.41
CA PRO A 190 -6.23 -2.70 -13.34
C PRO A 190 -4.81 -2.97 -13.85
N TYR A 191 -3.80 -2.63 -13.05
CA TYR A 191 -2.40 -2.90 -13.35
C TYR A 191 -1.78 -4.00 -12.48
N TYR A 192 -2.35 -4.27 -11.32
CA TYR A 192 -1.83 -5.25 -10.36
C TYR A 192 -2.95 -6.01 -9.66
N SER A 193 -2.71 -7.30 -9.33
CA SER A 193 -3.62 -8.13 -8.51
C SER A 193 -3.03 -8.26 -7.12
N ALA A 194 -3.84 -8.01 -6.10
CA ALA A 194 -3.43 -7.98 -4.70
C ALA A 194 -4.38 -8.79 -3.81
N SER A 195 -4.00 -8.99 -2.56
CA SER A 195 -4.84 -9.57 -1.52
C SER A 195 -4.46 -9.02 -0.15
N GLN A 196 -5.40 -9.06 0.80
CA GLN A 196 -5.09 -8.85 2.20
C GLN A 196 -4.57 -10.14 2.81
N ARG A 197 -3.63 -10.04 3.75
CA ARG A 197 -3.12 -11.16 4.54
C ARG A 197 -2.98 -10.77 5.99
N LEU A 198 -3.15 -11.73 6.89
CA LEU A 198 -2.97 -11.52 8.31
C LEU A 198 -1.48 -11.56 8.67
N ILE A 199 -1.04 -10.61 9.50
CA ILE A 199 0.29 -10.60 10.10
C ILE A 199 0.14 -10.78 11.60
N VAL A 200 0.87 -11.73 12.15
CA VAL A 200 0.88 -12.04 13.61
C VAL A 200 2.30 -12.08 14.14
N THR A 201 2.48 -12.12 15.46
CA THR A 201 3.78 -12.39 16.06
C THR A 201 4.29 -13.77 15.67
N SER A 202 5.59 -13.94 15.50
CA SER A 202 6.17 -15.21 15.00
C SER A 202 5.94 -16.41 15.93
N ASP A 203 5.63 -16.17 17.21
CA ASP A 203 5.30 -17.17 18.21
C ASP A 203 3.80 -17.49 18.31
N ASN A 204 2.94 -16.73 17.62
CA ASN A 204 1.52 -17.06 17.53
C ASN A 204 1.33 -18.29 16.65
N THR A 205 0.61 -19.30 17.16
CA THR A 205 0.35 -20.59 16.51
C THR A 205 -1.13 -20.80 16.18
N ASP A 206 -2.00 -19.86 16.52
CA ASP A 206 -3.46 -20.02 16.42
C ASP A 206 -3.92 -20.25 14.97
N PHE A 207 -3.20 -19.68 14.01
CA PHE A 207 -3.51 -19.75 12.59
C PHE A 207 -2.72 -20.82 11.81
N ASP A 208 -1.82 -21.58 12.46
CA ASP A 208 -0.94 -22.55 11.78
C ASP A 208 -1.70 -23.70 11.12
N SER A 209 -2.92 -23.99 11.58
CA SER A 209 -3.78 -25.03 11.01
C SER A 209 -4.75 -24.52 9.94
N CYS A 210 -4.82 -23.20 9.70
CA CYS A 210 -5.71 -22.62 8.71
C CYS A 210 -5.28 -23.01 7.29
N THR A 211 -6.26 -23.27 6.42
CA THR A 211 -6.04 -23.65 5.01
C THR A 211 -6.71 -22.72 4.01
N ASP A 212 -7.60 -21.84 4.51
CA ASP A 212 -8.38 -20.90 3.71
C ASP A 212 -8.80 -19.67 4.54
N ALA A 213 -9.35 -18.66 3.90
CA ALA A 213 -9.82 -17.44 4.54
C ALA A 213 -10.89 -17.71 5.59
N ALA A 214 -11.83 -18.63 5.34
CA ALA A 214 -12.92 -18.93 6.25
C ALA A 214 -12.40 -19.46 7.61
N SER A 215 -11.37 -20.31 7.59
CA SER A 215 -10.76 -20.82 8.84
C SER A 215 -10.06 -19.73 9.65
N ILE A 216 -9.47 -18.73 8.99
CA ILE A 216 -8.91 -17.54 9.66
C ILE A 216 -10.03 -16.68 10.24
N GLU A 217 -11.10 -16.46 9.48
CA GLU A 217 -12.25 -15.67 9.93
C GLU A 217 -12.96 -16.28 11.14
N GLU A 218 -13.09 -17.60 11.18
CA GLU A 218 -13.67 -18.31 12.35
C GLU A 218 -12.87 -18.05 13.62
N ILE A 219 -11.53 -18.08 13.53
CA ILE A 219 -10.67 -17.77 14.67
C ILE A 219 -10.82 -16.30 15.07
N LEU A 220 -10.75 -15.36 14.10
CA LEU A 220 -10.87 -13.94 14.39
C LEU A 220 -12.22 -13.57 15.01
N LYS A 221 -13.33 -14.20 14.56
CA LYS A 221 -14.68 -13.99 15.12
C LYS A 221 -14.83 -14.55 16.54
N ALA A 222 -14.05 -15.57 16.89
CA ALA A 222 -14.07 -16.18 18.22
C ALA A 222 -13.23 -15.40 19.26
N GLU A 223 -12.41 -14.43 18.80
CA GLU A 223 -11.59 -13.60 19.68
C GLU A 223 -12.42 -12.60 20.48
N ASP A 224 -12.05 -12.39 21.72
CA ASP A 224 -12.72 -11.40 22.56
C ASP A 224 -12.21 -9.96 22.32
N SER A 225 -12.89 -8.99 22.94
CA SER A 225 -12.59 -7.56 22.76
C SER A 225 -11.19 -7.13 23.25
N SER A 226 -10.41 -8.00 23.87
CA SER A 226 -9.03 -7.71 24.28
C SER A 226 -8.05 -7.82 23.12
N VAL A 227 -8.38 -8.62 22.09
CA VAL A 227 -7.60 -8.75 20.87
C VAL A 227 -7.81 -7.51 20.00
N LYS A 228 -6.73 -7.00 19.43
CA LYS A 228 -6.75 -5.82 18.57
C LYS A 228 -6.11 -6.13 17.22
N VAL A 229 -6.83 -5.82 16.16
CA VAL A 229 -6.31 -5.88 14.79
C VAL A 229 -5.94 -4.47 14.35
N GLY A 230 -4.69 -4.28 13.98
CA GLY A 230 -4.19 -3.01 13.45
C GLY A 230 -4.45 -2.90 11.96
N VAL A 231 -5.09 -1.82 11.52
CA VAL A 231 -5.38 -1.53 10.12
C VAL A 231 -5.17 -0.04 9.85
N GLN A 232 -4.88 0.32 8.61
CA GLN A 232 -4.87 1.73 8.20
C GLN A 232 -6.30 2.18 7.87
N THR A 233 -6.65 3.41 8.24
CA THR A 233 -7.96 4.01 7.94
C THR A 233 -8.20 4.12 6.44
N GLY A 234 -9.43 3.82 6.00
CA GLY A 234 -9.86 3.91 4.58
C GLY A 234 -9.39 2.75 3.69
N THR A 235 -8.64 1.77 4.25
CA THR A 235 -8.14 0.62 3.48
C THR A 235 -9.15 -0.51 3.39
N THR A 236 -8.96 -1.42 2.42
CA THR A 236 -9.71 -2.66 2.30
C THR A 236 -9.56 -3.52 3.55
N GLY A 237 -8.36 -3.55 4.16
CA GLY A 237 -8.12 -4.25 5.41
C GLY A 237 -8.99 -3.75 6.56
N GLN A 238 -9.20 -2.42 6.69
CA GLN A 238 -10.13 -1.88 7.68
C GLN A 238 -11.56 -2.36 7.44
N PHE A 239 -12.06 -2.26 6.20
CA PHE A 239 -13.42 -2.69 5.89
C PHE A 239 -13.61 -4.19 6.12
N TYR A 240 -12.63 -5.00 5.73
CA TYR A 240 -12.64 -6.43 5.98
C TYR A 240 -12.77 -6.74 7.48
N CYS A 241 -11.93 -6.14 8.32
CA CYS A 241 -12.02 -6.31 9.76
C CYS A 241 -13.35 -5.83 10.35
N CYS A 242 -13.85 -4.66 9.90
CA CYS A 242 -15.14 -4.16 10.35
C CYS A 242 -16.28 -5.13 10.04
N LEU A 243 -16.30 -5.76 8.87
CA LEU A 243 -17.32 -6.74 8.50
C LEU A 243 -17.28 -7.99 9.39
N LEU A 244 -16.08 -8.43 9.79
CA LEU A 244 -15.95 -9.61 10.67
C LEU A 244 -16.51 -9.37 12.06
N TYR A 245 -16.39 -8.14 12.60
CA TYR A 245 -16.79 -7.82 13.96
C TYR A 245 -18.19 -7.19 14.09
N THR A 246 -18.82 -6.79 12.96
CA THR A 246 -20.18 -6.22 12.98
C THR A 246 -21.28 -7.22 12.61
N SER A 247 -20.95 -8.39 12.07
CA SER A 247 -21.92 -9.41 11.70
C SER A 247 -22.62 -10.04 12.90
N ASP A 248 -22.03 -9.99 14.11
CA ASP A 248 -22.63 -10.52 15.34
C ASP A 248 -23.56 -9.52 16.06
N ALA A 249 -23.59 -8.24 15.63
CA ALA A 249 -24.44 -7.21 16.25
C ALA A 249 -25.85 -7.11 15.64
N ALA A 250 -26.17 -7.91 14.63
CA ALA A 250 -27.44 -7.85 13.90
C ALA A 250 -28.45 -8.95 14.27
N ASP A 251 -28.08 -9.89 15.15
CA ASP A 251 -28.93 -11.04 15.56
C ASP A 251 -29.40 -11.00 17.05
N ASP A 252 -29.32 -9.85 17.74
CA ASP A 252 -29.89 -9.63 19.09
C ASP A 252 -31.09 -8.68 19.05
#